data_f2baf9f00228fdfdb648129867ce7f8e
#
_entry.id   f2baf9f00228fdfdb648129867ce7f8e
#
_cell.length_a   1.000
_cell.length_b   1.000
_cell.length_c   1.000
_cell.angle_alpha   90.00
_cell.angle_beta   90.00
_cell.angle_gamma   90.00
#
_symmetry.space_group_name_H-M   'P 1'
#
loop_
_entity.id
_entity.type
_entity.pdbx_description
1 polymer ?
#
loop_
_entity_poly.entity_id
_entity_poly.type
_entity_poly.pdbx_seq_one_letter_code
_entity_poly.pdbx_strand_id
1 'polypeptide(L)'
;MVTMGDRIREERKKLKLNQADFAGLAGCSRNAQAIYERDESLPGSAYLVRLSEIGVDVQYILTGQRLPLTEISMEERTLLENYRAMDKAAQLNMQAVSAAFAQANMKKDEILKDGSSE
;
A
#
# COMPACT_ATOMS: atom_id res chain seq x y z
N MET A 1 -7.22 3.71 -18.24
CA MET A 1 -7.70 3.37 -16.88
C MET A 1 -7.19 2.00 -16.49
N VAL A 2 -6.61 1.89 -15.30
CA VAL A 2 -6.06 0.62 -14.82
C VAL A 2 -7.19 -0.21 -14.21
N THR A 3 -7.39 -1.42 -14.76
CA THR A 3 -8.46 -2.32 -14.31
C THR A 3 -7.97 -3.26 -13.22
N MET A 4 -8.90 -4.00 -12.60
CA MET A 4 -8.53 -5.05 -11.63
C MET A 4 -7.63 -6.10 -12.28
N GLY A 5 -7.93 -6.51 -13.51
CA GLY A 5 -7.08 -7.46 -14.25
C GLY A 5 -5.67 -6.94 -14.48
N ASP A 6 -5.53 -5.66 -14.79
CA ASP A 6 -4.22 -5.01 -14.93
C ASP A 6 -3.44 -5.05 -13.61
N ARG A 7 -4.12 -4.80 -12.49
CA ARG A 7 -3.49 -4.82 -11.18
C ARG A 7 -3.07 -6.24 -10.76
N ILE A 8 -3.88 -7.23 -11.09
CA ILE A 8 -3.52 -8.64 -10.86
C ILE A 8 -2.25 -8.99 -11.64
N ARG A 9 -2.21 -8.59 -12.91
CA ARG A 9 -1.02 -8.81 -13.76
C ARG A 9 0.21 -8.12 -13.19
N GLU A 10 0.06 -6.88 -12.73
CA GLU A 10 1.14 -6.12 -12.12
C GLU A 10 1.72 -6.86 -10.89
N GLU A 11 0.86 -7.32 -9.99
CA GLU A 11 1.29 -8.07 -8.81
C GLU A 11 1.96 -9.39 -9.19
N ARG A 12 1.46 -10.07 -10.21
CA ARG A 12 2.07 -11.29 -10.73
C ARG A 12 3.49 -11.02 -11.24
N LYS A 13 3.64 -9.97 -12.04
CA LYS A 13 4.94 -9.61 -12.62
C LYS A 13 5.96 -9.20 -11.57
N LYS A 14 5.52 -8.58 -10.48
CA LYS A 14 6.41 -8.26 -9.34
C LYS A 14 7.05 -9.50 -8.76
N LEU A 15 6.32 -10.60 -8.72
CA LEU A 15 6.83 -11.89 -8.25
C LEU A 15 7.64 -12.63 -9.31
N LYS A 16 7.73 -12.08 -10.53
CA LYS A 16 8.45 -12.68 -11.66
C LYS A 16 7.92 -14.07 -12.04
N LEU A 17 6.59 -14.23 -11.91
CA LEU A 17 5.92 -15.50 -12.22
C LEU A 17 5.11 -15.36 -13.51
N ASN A 18 5.03 -16.46 -14.27
CA ASN A 18 4.11 -16.54 -15.39
C ASN A 18 2.68 -16.85 -14.90
N GLN A 19 1.71 -16.83 -15.81
CA GLN A 19 0.31 -17.07 -15.45
C GLN A 19 0.10 -18.47 -14.83
N ALA A 20 0.75 -19.49 -15.38
CA ALA A 20 0.57 -20.87 -14.90
C ALA A 20 1.08 -21.04 -13.46
N ASP A 21 2.28 -20.52 -13.17
CA ASP A 21 2.88 -20.63 -11.85
C ASP A 21 2.11 -19.82 -10.81
N PHE A 22 1.72 -18.61 -11.18
CA PHE A 22 0.92 -17.75 -10.30
C PHE A 22 -0.44 -18.40 -10.02
N ALA A 23 -1.09 -18.94 -11.05
CA ALA A 23 -2.37 -19.64 -10.90
C ALA A 23 -2.25 -20.84 -9.95
N GLY A 24 -1.17 -21.58 -10.03
CA GLY A 24 -0.90 -22.70 -9.13
C GLY A 24 -0.84 -22.25 -7.67
N LEU A 25 -0.18 -21.14 -7.40
CA LEU A 25 -0.10 -20.57 -6.05
C LEU A 25 -1.47 -20.06 -5.58
N ALA A 26 -2.24 -19.49 -6.49
CA ALA A 26 -3.56 -18.94 -6.21
C ALA A 26 -4.65 -20.02 -6.10
N GLY A 27 -4.34 -21.26 -6.46
CA GLY A 27 -5.29 -22.36 -6.41
C GLY A 27 -6.30 -22.37 -7.54
N CYS A 28 -5.95 -21.82 -8.70
CA CYS A 28 -6.82 -21.84 -9.88
C CYS A 28 -6.05 -22.33 -11.11
N SER A 29 -6.78 -22.53 -12.23
CA SER A 29 -6.17 -22.93 -13.49
C SER A 29 -5.51 -21.73 -14.18
N ARG A 30 -4.57 -22.02 -15.09
CA ARG A 30 -3.98 -20.98 -15.93
C ARG A 30 -5.06 -20.25 -16.73
N ASN A 31 -6.06 -20.98 -17.23
CA ASN A 31 -7.15 -20.39 -18.00
C ASN A 31 -7.95 -19.40 -17.16
N ALA A 32 -8.26 -19.73 -15.89
CA ALA A 32 -8.94 -18.83 -14.98
C ALA A 32 -8.10 -17.57 -14.74
N GLN A 33 -6.80 -17.74 -14.53
CA GLN A 33 -5.89 -16.61 -14.33
C GLN A 33 -5.92 -15.67 -15.53
N ALA A 34 -5.86 -16.21 -16.74
CA ALA A 34 -5.92 -15.42 -17.97
C ALA A 34 -7.24 -14.65 -18.09
N ILE A 35 -8.34 -15.29 -17.73
CA ILE A 35 -9.68 -14.66 -17.74
C ILE A 35 -9.73 -13.48 -16.75
N TYR A 36 -9.18 -13.64 -15.55
CA TYR A 36 -9.14 -12.56 -14.56
C TYR A 36 -8.28 -11.39 -15.05
N GLU A 37 -7.14 -11.67 -15.67
CA GLU A 37 -6.24 -10.61 -16.18
C GLU A 37 -6.83 -9.87 -17.37
N ARG A 38 -7.74 -10.48 -18.13
CA ARG A 38 -8.44 -9.84 -19.25
C ARG A 38 -9.75 -9.15 -18.84
N ASP A 39 -10.08 -9.17 -17.56
CA ASP A 39 -11.34 -8.61 -17.03
C ASP A 39 -12.61 -9.26 -17.61
N GLU A 40 -12.51 -10.48 -18.10
CA GLU A 40 -13.65 -11.24 -18.59
C GLU A 40 -14.51 -11.78 -17.46
N SER A 41 -13.92 -11.97 -16.27
CA SER A 41 -14.62 -12.41 -15.06
C SER A 41 -13.88 -11.88 -13.85
N LEU A 42 -14.59 -11.71 -12.75
CA LEU A 42 -14.01 -11.29 -11.49
C LEU A 42 -13.64 -12.52 -10.66
N PRO A 43 -12.46 -12.51 -10.00
CA PRO A 43 -12.08 -13.60 -9.12
C PRO A 43 -12.97 -13.66 -7.87
N GLY A 44 -13.15 -14.85 -7.34
CA GLY A 44 -13.88 -15.05 -6.10
C GLY A 44 -13.03 -14.79 -4.87
N SER A 45 -13.69 -14.80 -3.72
CA SER A 45 -13.02 -14.52 -2.44
C SER A 45 -11.93 -15.54 -2.10
N ALA A 46 -12.11 -16.82 -2.44
CA ALA A 46 -11.11 -17.85 -2.18
C ALA A 46 -9.77 -17.55 -2.87
N TYR A 47 -9.83 -17.09 -4.13
CA TYR A 47 -8.66 -16.66 -4.88
C TYR A 47 -7.95 -15.51 -4.18
N LEU A 48 -8.70 -14.49 -3.76
CA LEU A 48 -8.14 -13.30 -3.11
C LEU A 48 -7.53 -13.63 -1.75
N VAL A 49 -8.17 -14.49 -0.97
CA VAL A 49 -7.61 -14.93 0.32
C VAL A 49 -6.28 -15.65 0.10
N ARG A 50 -6.21 -16.51 -0.90
CA ARG A 50 -4.98 -17.23 -1.23
C ARG A 50 -3.86 -16.27 -1.64
N LEU A 51 -4.18 -15.26 -2.45
CA LEU A 51 -3.21 -14.22 -2.83
C LEU A 51 -2.69 -13.46 -1.62
N SER A 52 -3.57 -13.13 -0.68
CA SER A 52 -3.18 -12.46 0.56
C SER A 52 -2.20 -13.31 1.36
N GLU A 53 -2.41 -14.62 1.43
CA GLU A 53 -1.55 -15.55 2.16
C GLU A 53 -0.13 -15.62 1.57
N ILE A 54 0.01 -15.45 0.26
CA ILE A 54 1.33 -15.47 -0.40
C ILE A 54 1.97 -14.09 -0.49
N GLY A 55 1.38 -13.07 0.14
CA GLY A 55 1.96 -11.74 0.25
C GLY A 55 1.60 -10.76 -0.86
N VAL A 56 0.63 -11.10 -1.68
CA VAL A 56 0.14 -10.20 -2.73
C VAL A 56 -0.72 -9.10 -2.10
N ASP A 57 -0.59 -7.87 -2.60
CA ASP A 57 -1.37 -6.72 -2.11
C ASP A 57 -2.79 -6.78 -2.67
N VAL A 58 -3.65 -7.50 -1.98
CA VAL A 58 -5.05 -7.72 -2.39
C VAL A 58 -5.85 -6.41 -2.30
N GLN A 59 -5.56 -5.55 -1.34
CA GLN A 59 -6.24 -4.27 -1.25
C GLN A 59 -5.97 -3.42 -2.48
N TYR A 60 -4.73 -3.38 -2.95
CA TYR A 60 -4.40 -2.69 -4.18
C TYR A 60 -5.17 -3.26 -5.38
N ILE A 61 -5.25 -4.60 -5.49
CA ILE A 61 -6.01 -5.26 -6.56
C ILE A 61 -7.46 -4.80 -6.54
N LEU A 62 -8.09 -4.76 -5.37
CA LEU A 62 -9.50 -4.41 -5.22
C LEU A 62 -9.79 -2.93 -5.39
N THR A 63 -8.96 -2.08 -4.84
CA THR A 63 -9.26 -0.64 -4.73
C THR A 63 -8.42 0.24 -5.64
N GLY A 64 -7.30 -0.26 -6.15
CA GLY A 64 -6.35 0.55 -6.90
C GLY A 64 -5.46 1.42 -6.02
N GLN A 65 -5.57 1.29 -4.71
CA GLN A 65 -4.77 2.08 -3.77
C GLN A 65 -4.00 1.17 -2.82
N ARG A 66 -2.73 1.48 -2.64
CA ARG A 66 -1.89 0.78 -1.67
C ARG A 66 -2.01 1.47 -0.33
N LEU A 67 -1.96 0.69 0.76
CA LEU A 67 -1.91 1.26 2.09
C LEU A 67 -0.55 1.92 2.30
N PRO A 68 -0.50 3.22 2.63
CA PRO A 68 0.77 3.93 2.77
C PRO A 68 1.59 3.51 3.98
N LEU A 69 1.04 2.76 4.91
CA LEU A 69 1.69 2.38 6.17
C LEU A 69 2.03 0.89 6.26
N THR A 70 2.28 0.22 5.12
CA THR A 70 2.65 -1.20 5.12
C THR A 70 4.02 -1.45 5.75
N GLU A 71 4.90 -0.43 5.78
CA GLU A 71 6.23 -0.53 6.36
C GLU A 71 6.46 0.65 7.30
N ILE A 72 6.00 0.54 8.54
CA ILE A 72 6.30 1.54 9.56
C ILE A 72 7.55 1.10 10.33
N SER A 73 8.41 2.07 10.67
CA SER A 73 9.60 1.83 11.47
C SER A 73 9.22 1.56 12.93
N MET A 74 10.18 1.07 13.73
CA MET A 74 9.99 0.91 15.17
C MET A 74 9.70 2.26 15.85
N GLU A 75 10.36 3.31 15.39
CA GLU A 75 10.14 4.68 15.91
C GLU A 75 8.72 5.14 15.64
N GLU A 76 8.22 4.93 14.43
CA GLU A 76 6.86 5.28 14.05
C GLU A 76 5.82 4.47 14.83
N ARG A 77 6.08 3.18 15.04
CA ARG A 77 5.21 2.31 15.85
C ARG A 77 5.14 2.80 17.30
N THR A 78 6.27 3.16 17.87
CA THR A 78 6.34 3.69 19.24
C THR A 78 5.54 4.99 19.35
N LEU A 79 5.66 5.88 18.37
CA LEU A 79 4.88 7.12 18.33
C LEU A 79 3.38 6.84 18.29
N LEU A 80 2.95 5.88 17.47
CA LEU A 80 1.54 5.50 17.40
C LEU A 80 1.01 4.93 18.71
N GLU A 81 1.79 4.06 19.35
CA GLU A 81 1.41 3.47 20.64
C GLU A 81 1.30 4.53 21.72
N ASN A 82 2.26 5.44 21.78
CA ASN A 82 2.25 6.54 22.75
C ASN A 82 1.05 7.46 22.52
N TYR A 83 0.78 7.81 21.26
CA TYR A 83 -0.35 8.65 20.90
C TYR A 83 -1.68 8.00 21.32
N ARG A 84 -1.85 6.72 21.06
CA ARG A 84 -3.07 5.98 21.43
C ARG A 84 -3.28 5.89 22.93
N ALA A 85 -2.19 5.91 23.72
CA ALA A 85 -2.26 5.88 25.18
C ALA A 85 -2.57 7.24 25.80
N MET A 86 -2.51 8.32 25.03
CA MET A 86 -2.80 9.67 25.50
C MET A 86 -4.29 9.94 25.63
N ASP A 87 -4.69 10.83 26.53
CA ASP A 87 -6.07 11.33 26.56
C ASP A 87 -6.31 12.29 25.39
N LYS A 88 -7.57 12.67 25.21
CA LYS A 88 -7.97 13.51 24.07
C LYS A 88 -7.24 14.85 24.03
N ALA A 89 -7.07 15.50 25.18
CA ALA A 89 -6.40 16.81 25.26
C ALA A 89 -4.93 16.68 24.86
N ALA A 90 -4.25 15.64 25.35
CA ALA A 90 -2.85 15.38 24.99
C ALA A 90 -2.70 15.05 23.52
N GLN A 91 -3.62 14.29 22.93
CA GLN A 91 -3.61 13.97 21.52
C GLN A 91 -3.75 15.22 20.65
N LEU A 92 -4.64 16.13 21.03
CA LEU A 92 -4.82 17.40 20.32
C LEU A 92 -3.56 18.27 20.40
N ASN A 93 -2.93 18.35 21.55
CA ASN A 93 -1.65 19.05 21.72
C ASN A 93 -0.57 18.44 20.83
N MET A 94 -0.49 17.12 20.80
CA MET A 94 0.49 16.40 19.97
C MET A 94 0.29 16.66 18.49
N GLN A 95 -0.97 16.71 18.03
CA GLN A 95 -1.28 17.04 16.65
C GLN A 95 -0.80 18.45 16.29
N ALA A 96 -1.06 19.44 17.16
CA ALA A 96 -0.63 20.81 16.94
C ALA A 96 0.90 20.95 16.90
N VAL A 97 1.59 20.32 17.87
CA VAL A 97 3.05 20.35 17.95
C VAL A 97 3.69 19.69 16.73
N SER A 98 3.21 18.50 16.36
CA SER A 98 3.77 17.77 15.21
C SER A 98 3.55 18.52 13.91
N ALA A 99 2.39 19.16 13.74
CA ALA A 99 2.11 19.98 12.56
C ALA A 99 3.03 21.18 12.49
N ALA A 100 3.29 21.86 13.62
CA ALA A 100 4.20 23.00 13.67
C ALA A 100 5.62 22.61 13.29
N PHE A 101 6.12 21.49 13.80
CA PHE A 101 7.46 21.00 13.45
C PHE A 101 7.54 20.61 11.97
N ALA A 102 6.53 19.97 11.43
CA ALA A 102 6.49 19.57 10.02
C ALA A 102 6.52 20.81 9.12
N GLN A 103 5.73 21.84 9.44
CA GLN A 103 5.71 23.09 8.68
C GLN A 103 7.04 23.83 8.75
N ALA A 104 7.67 23.87 9.91
CA ALA A 104 8.97 24.50 10.08
C ALA A 104 10.03 23.83 9.20
N ASN A 105 10.01 22.49 9.11
CA ASN A 105 10.92 21.76 8.24
C ASN A 105 10.65 22.02 6.76
N MET A 106 9.39 22.09 6.36
CA MET A 106 9.01 22.40 4.98
C MET A 106 9.52 23.79 4.56
N LYS A 107 9.38 24.81 5.41
CA LYS A 107 9.89 26.15 5.16
C LYS A 107 11.40 26.17 5.04
N LYS A 108 12.09 25.41 5.90
CA LYS A 108 13.55 25.29 5.88
C LYS A 108 14.03 24.71 4.55
N ASP A 109 13.36 23.67 4.06
CA ASP A 109 13.68 23.03 2.79
C ASP A 109 13.45 23.97 1.60
N GLU A 110 12.38 24.76 1.62
CA GLU A 110 12.11 25.78 0.61
C GLU A 110 13.19 26.84 0.56
N ILE A 111 13.62 27.34 1.72
CA ILE A 111 14.69 28.34 1.82
C ILE A 111 16.01 27.78 1.28
N LEU A 112 16.33 26.53 1.59
CA LEU A 112 17.54 25.86 1.09
C LEU A 112 17.49 25.66 -0.42
N LYS A 113 16.32 25.34 -0.98
CA LYS A 113 16.14 25.21 -2.43
C LYS A 113 16.34 26.54 -3.14
N ASP A 114 15.76 27.62 -2.63
CA ASP A 114 15.92 28.96 -3.20
C ASP A 114 17.39 29.42 -3.13
N GLY A 115 18.06 29.15 -2.02
CA GLY A 115 19.47 29.45 -1.86
C GLY A 115 20.38 28.67 -2.80
N SER A 116 20.00 27.49 -3.20
CA SER A 116 20.78 26.62 -4.10
C SER A 116 20.61 26.97 -5.57
N SER A 117 19.61 27.79 -5.92
CA SER A 117 19.33 28.16 -7.31
C SER A 117 20.14 29.41 -7.78
N GLU A 118 20.88 30.03 -6.90
CA GLU A 118 21.81 31.08 -7.24
C GLU A 118 23.16 30.49 -7.69
#